data_19d1740c99a41d232562024f0c9d6008
#
_entry.id   19d1740c99a41d232562024f0c9d6008
#
_cell.length_a   1.000
_cell.length_b   1.000
_cell.length_c   1.000
_cell.angle_alpha   90.00
_cell.angle_beta   90.00
_cell.angle_gamma   90.00
#
_symmetry.space_group_name_H-M   'P 1'
#
loop_
_entity.id
_entity.type
_entity.pdbx_description
1 polymer ?
#
loop_
_entity_poly.entity_id
_entity_poly.type
_entity_poly.pdbx_seq_one_letter_code
_entity_poly.pdbx_strand_id
1 'polypeptide(L)'
;MSPIPNEIQAAIFDKAAEDHPDDFCAQKRMIEIECAAYLEIQALKRQQDGHSGVLAILINACNEWPNSYQMQLRACQQQLEHCDLLASYHDNRLPNIVIEAIKAKAAQDWPLNLMFRYLSINRQCEAWLAIEDMRGRA
;
A
#
# COMPACT_ATOMS: atom_id res chain seq x y z
N MET A 1 23.51 19.56 -6.35
CA MET A 1 23.53 18.22 -5.73
C MET A 1 22.16 17.55 -5.93
N SER A 2 22.15 16.32 -6.45
CA SER A 2 20.91 15.60 -6.67
C SER A 2 20.33 15.12 -5.32
N PRO A 3 19.02 15.24 -5.06
CA PRO A 3 18.40 14.67 -3.88
C PRO A 3 18.32 13.13 -3.91
N ILE A 4 18.67 12.52 -5.03
CA ILE A 4 18.73 11.06 -5.18
C ILE A 4 20.17 10.60 -4.89
N PRO A 5 20.38 9.66 -3.96
CA PRO A 5 21.72 9.10 -3.72
C PRO A 5 22.36 8.56 -4.99
N ASN A 6 23.67 8.73 -5.13
CA ASN A 6 24.41 8.33 -6.34
C ASN A 6 24.23 6.85 -6.69
N GLU A 7 24.22 5.97 -5.68
CA GLU A 7 24.04 4.53 -5.90
C GLU A 7 22.66 4.20 -6.48
N ILE A 8 21.63 4.90 -6.00
CA ILE A 8 20.26 4.72 -6.48
C ILE A 8 20.12 5.24 -7.91
N GLN A 9 20.69 6.42 -8.17
CA GLN A 9 20.66 7.01 -9.51
C GLN A 9 21.38 6.11 -10.53
N ALA A 10 22.56 5.60 -10.18
CA ALA A 10 23.32 4.68 -11.03
C ALA A 10 22.53 3.41 -11.31
N ALA A 11 21.87 2.84 -10.30
CA ALA A 11 21.06 1.63 -10.47
C ALA A 11 19.87 1.87 -11.40
N ILE A 12 19.23 3.03 -11.32
CA ILE A 12 18.12 3.40 -12.21
C ILE A 12 18.62 3.50 -13.66
N PHE A 13 19.77 4.15 -13.88
CA PHE A 13 20.35 4.30 -15.22
C PHE A 13 20.75 2.96 -15.81
N ASP A 14 21.41 2.11 -15.01
CA ASP A 14 21.86 0.78 -15.45
C ASP A 14 20.67 -0.10 -15.81
N LYS A 15 19.61 -0.08 -15.02
CA LYS A 15 18.41 -0.86 -15.28
C LYS A 15 17.70 -0.39 -16.55
N ALA A 16 17.63 0.92 -16.79
CA ALA A 16 17.03 1.47 -18.00
C ALA A 16 17.79 1.03 -19.25
N ALA A 17 19.12 1.03 -19.19
CA ALA A 17 19.97 0.56 -20.30
C ALA A 17 19.82 -0.94 -20.53
N GLU A 18 19.68 -1.71 -19.46
CA GLU A 18 19.50 -3.17 -19.53
C GLU A 18 18.13 -3.54 -20.11
N ASP A 19 17.05 -2.85 -19.67
CA ASP A 19 15.68 -3.15 -20.10
C ASP A 19 15.42 -2.65 -21.54
N HIS A 20 16.08 -1.57 -21.95
CA HIS A 20 15.88 -0.92 -23.25
C HIS A 20 17.22 -0.69 -23.96
N PRO A 21 17.94 -1.76 -24.36
CA PRO A 21 19.25 -1.59 -25.01
C PRO A 21 19.10 -0.82 -26.31
N ASP A 22 19.95 0.20 -26.48
CA ASP A 22 20.02 1.05 -27.69
C ASP A 22 18.72 1.85 -27.99
N ASP A 23 17.73 1.80 -27.12
CA ASP A 23 16.52 2.66 -27.22
C ASP A 23 16.61 3.78 -26.20
N PHE A 24 17.28 4.87 -26.58
CA PHE A 24 17.56 5.96 -25.65
C PHE A 24 16.31 6.76 -25.28
N CYS A 25 15.31 6.80 -26.14
CA CYS A 25 14.02 7.43 -25.82
C CYS A 25 13.31 6.66 -24.70
N ALA A 26 13.28 5.34 -24.78
CA ALA A 26 12.69 4.48 -23.76
C ALA A 26 13.48 4.54 -22.45
N GLN A 27 14.82 4.52 -22.54
CA GLN A 27 15.68 4.68 -21.37
C GLN A 27 15.41 6.00 -20.64
N LYS A 28 15.36 7.11 -21.38
CA LYS A 28 15.10 8.43 -20.81
C LYS A 28 13.77 8.46 -20.09
N ARG A 29 12.71 7.93 -20.71
CA ARG A 29 11.38 7.88 -20.10
C ARG A 29 11.37 7.09 -18.80
N MET A 30 12.00 5.91 -18.82
CA MET A 30 12.10 5.06 -17.63
C MET A 30 12.87 5.76 -16.51
N ILE A 31 13.99 6.41 -16.83
CA ILE A 31 14.78 7.15 -15.85
C ILE A 31 13.95 8.27 -15.20
N GLU A 32 13.25 9.05 -16.01
CA GLU A 32 12.40 10.14 -15.51
C GLU A 32 11.31 9.61 -14.57
N ILE A 33 10.62 8.53 -14.95
CA ILE A 33 9.55 7.93 -14.16
C ILE A 33 10.09 7.37 -12.84
N GLU A 34 11.18 6.61 -12.90
CA GLU A 34 11.76 5.98 -11.71
C GLU A 34 12.35 7.00 -10.74
N CYS A 35 13.03 8.03 -11.24
CA CYS A 35 13.56 9.10 -10.39
C CYS A 35 12.44 9.89 -9.72
N ALA A 36 11.38 10.24 -10.45
CA ALA A 36 10.23 10.95 -9.89
C ALA A 36 9.54 10.09 -8.84
N ALA A 37 9.35 8.79 -9.11
CA ALA A 37 8.73 7.86 -8.16
C ALA A 37 9.56 7.73 -6.87
N TYR A 38 10.87 7.60 -6.99
CA TYR A 38 11.76 7.53 -5.83
C TYR A 38 11.60 8.75 -4.93
N LEU A 39 11.64 9.95 -5.51
CA LEU A 39 11.50 11.20 -4.75
C LEU A 39 10.14 11.30 -4.06
N GLU A 40 9.08 10.89 -4.74
CA GLU A 40 7.73 10.92 -4.18
C GLU A 40 7.58 9.91 -3.03
N ILE A 41 8.17 8.72 -3.14
CA ILE A 41 8.19 7.74 -2.05
C ILE A 41 8.88 8.32 -0.81
N GLN A 42 10.03 8.99 -1.00
CA GLN A 42 10.74 9.61 0.11
C GLN A 42 9.91 10.71 0.76
N ALA A 43 9.16 11.49 -0.04
CA ALA A 43 8.26 12.51 0.48
C ALA A 43 7.11 11.88 1.29
N LEU A 44 6.51 10.79 0.80
CA LEU A 44 5.46 10.08 1.54
C LEU A 44 5.97 9.56 2.88
N LYS A 45 7.17 8.98 2.91
CA LYS A 45 7.78 8.47 4.14
C LYS A 45 8.02 9.60 5.15
N ARG A 46 8.50 10.77 4.68
CA ARG A 46 8.71 11.93 5.55
C ARG A 46 7.41 12.46 6.15
N GLN A 47 6.31 12.42 5.39
CA GLN A 47 5.00 12.83 5.88
C GLN A 47 4.51 11.94 7.03
N GLN A 48 5.06 10.74 7.16
CA GLN A 48 4.70 9.79 8.22
C GLN A 48 5.66 9.83 9.41
N ASP A 49 6.50 10.84 9.51
CA ASP A 49 7.35 11.03 10.69
C ASP A 49 6.49 11.12 11.95
N GLY A 50 6.84 10.34 12.97
CA GLY A 50 6.04 10.22 14.19
C GLY A 50 4.91 9.19 14.12
N HIS A 51 4.66 8.59 12.96
CA HIS A 51 3.66 7.55 12.76
C HIS A 51 4.33 6.22 12.38
N SER A 52 5.01 5.62 13.34
CA SER A 52 5.85 4.42 13.10
C SER A 52 5.08 3.25 12.49
N GLY A 53 3.80 3.07 12.85
CA GLY A 53 2.97 2.01 12.29
C GLY A 53 2.72 2.18 10.80
N VAL A 54 2.38 3.38 10.37
CA VAL A 54 2.16 3.68 8.94
C VAL A 54 3.47 3.59 8.18
N LEU A 55 4.55 4.11 8.74
CA LEU A 55 5.88 4.03 8.12
C LEU A 55 6.28 2.57 7.87
N ALA A 56 6.06 1.68 8.84
CA ALA A 56 6.34 0.25 8.68
C ALA A 56 5.56 -0.37 7.52
N ILE A 57 4.30 0.03 7.35
CA ILE A 57 3.44 -0.43 6.24
C ILE A 57 4.00 0.04 4.90
N LEU A 58 4.46 1.29 4.80
CA LEU A 58 5.05 1.82 3.56
C LEU A 58 6.35 1.11 3.22
N ILE A 59 7.21 0.86 4.22
CA ILE A 59 8.45 0.12 4.03
C ILE A 59 8.15 -1.30 3.52
N ASN A 60 7.16 -1.98 4.10
CA ASN A 60 6.75 -3.31 3.65
C ASN A 60 6.25 -3.29 2.21
N ALA A 61 5.45 -2.28 1.84
CA ALA A 61 4.95 -2.13 0.47
C ALA A 61 6.09 -1.94 -0.53
N CYS A 62 7.10 -1.15 -0.18
CA CYS A 62 8.29 -0.98 -1.02
C CYS A 62 9.05 -2.28 -1.21
N ASN A 63 9.17 -3.10 -0.15
CA ASN A 63 9.90 -4.37 -0.19
C ASN A 63 9.26 -5.41 -1.11
N GLU A 64 7.97 -5.28 -1.40
CA GLU A 64 7.26 -6.17 -2.33
C GLU A 64 7.66 -5.92 -3.79
N TRP A 65 8.21 -4.76 -4.11
CA TRP A 65 8.58 -4.36 -5.47
C TRP A 65 10.03 -3.86 -5.52
N PRO A 66 11.03 -4.72 -5.24
CA PRO A 66 12.43 -4.28 -5.07
C PRO A 66 13.06 -3.69 -6.32
N ASN A 67 12.51 -3.98 -7.51
CA ASN A 67 13.12 -3.60 -8.79
C ASN A 67 12.41 -2.46 -9.51
N SER A 68 11.37 -1.83 -8.90
CA SER A 68 10.62 -0.76 -9.54
C SER A 68 10.12 0.26 -8.54
N TYR A 69 10.66 1.47 -8.61
CA TYR A 69 10.17 2.58 -7.78
C TYR A 69 8.76 3.01 -8.16
N GLN A 70 8.40 2.91 -9.44
CA GLN A 70 7.04 3.17 -9.88
C GLN A 70 6.04 2.24 -9.20
N MET A 71 6.34 0.94 -9.13
CA MET A 71 5.49 -0.03 -8.48
C MET A 71 5.49 0.14 -6.96
N GLN A 72 6.62 0.48 -6.36
CA GLN A 72 6.71 0.81 -4.94
C GLN A 72 5.81 2.00 -4.60
N LEU A 73 5.85 3.06 -5.42
CA LEU A 73 5.02 4.24 -5.20
C LEU A 73 3.54 3.88 -5.27
N ARG A 74 3.15 3.10 -6.28
CA ARG A 74 1.76 2.66 -6.43
C ARG A 74 1.31 1.84 -5.21
N ALA A 75 2.17 0.93 -4.73
CA ALA A 75 1.88 0.12 -3.55
C ALA A 75 1.73 0.99 -2.29
N CYS A 76 2.60 1.98 -2.10
CA CYS A 76 2.50 2.93 -0.99
C CYS A 76 1.20 3.74 -1.05
N GLN A 77 0.87 4.29 -2.22
CA GLN A 77 -0.35 5.07 -2.41
C GLN A 77 -1.60 4.24 -2.11
N GLN A 78 -1.61 2.97 -2.54
CA GLN A 78 -2.70 2.04 -2.29
C GLN A 78 -2.88 1.78 -0.78
N GLN A 79 -1.78 1.60 -0.05
CA GLN A 79 -1.85 1.42 1.40
C GLN A 79 -2.38 2.67 2.11
N LEU A 80 -1.95 3.86 1.70
CA LEU A 80 -2.42 5.12 2.28
C LEU A 80 -3.91 5.36 2.00
N GLU A 81 -4.37 5.03 0.80
CA GLU A 81 -5.79 5.10 0.45
C GLU A 81 -6.63 4.20 1.36
N HIS A 82 -6.18 2.98 1.60
CA HIS A 82 -6.89 2.05 2.49
C HIS A 82 -6.77 2.43 3.96
N CYS A 83 -5.71 3.14 4.35
CA CYS A 83 -5.62 3.73 5.69
C CYS A 83 -6.79 4.69 5.94
N ASP A 84 -7.06 5.57 4.99
CA ASP A 84 -8.18 6.52 5.08
C ASP A 84 -9.53 5.80 5.08
N LEU A 85 -9.70 4.80 4.23
CA LEU A 85 -10.92 4.00 4.16
C LEU A 85 -11.19 3.26 5.48
N LEU A 86 -10.14 2.71 6.11
CA LEU A 86 -10.26 2.03 7.40
C LEU A 86 -10.62 2.99 8.52
N ALA A 87 -10.04 4.19 8.52
CA ALA A 87 -10.32 5.20 9.54
C ALA A 87 -11.79 5.62 9.56
N SER A 88 -12.44 5.63 8.40
CA SER A 88 -13.84 6.01 8.25
C SER A 88 -14.77 4.82 8.12
N TYR A 89 -14.27 3.58 8.28
CA TYR A 89 -15.08 2.38 8.07
C TYR A 89 -16.23 2.31 9.06
N HIS A 90 -17.44 2.12 8.53
CA HIS A 90 -18.65 2.08 9.31
C HIS A 90 -19.71 1.23 8.59
N ASP A 91 -20.43 0.40 9.34
CA ASP A 91 -21.53 -0.40 8.79
C ASP A 91 -22.66 -0.46 9.83
N ASN A 92 -23.72 0.29 9.58
CA ASN A 92 -24.88 0.40 10.48
C ASN A 92 -25.66 -0.90 10.63
N ARG A 93 -25.45 -1.88 9.74
CA ARG A 93 -26.19 -3.14 9.76
C ARG A 93 -25.71 -4.10 10.83
N LEU A 94 -24.51 -3.86 11.40
CA LEU A 94 -23.90 -4.72 12.40
C LEU A 94 -23.88 -4.03 13.77
N PRO A 95 -24.05 -4.80 14.88
CA PRO A 95 -23.77 -4.27 16.22
C PRO A 95 -22.31 -3.84 16.35
N ASN A 96 -22.06 -2.78 17.12
CA ASN A 96 -20.72 -2.26 17.32
C ASN A 96 -19.74 -3.30 17.86
N ILE A 97 -20.20 -4.17 18.76
CA ILE A 97 -19.35 -5.23 19.32
C ILE A 97 -18.86 -6.20 18.24
N VAL A 98 -19.69 -6.48 17.24
CA VAL A 98 -19.35 -7.37 16.12
C VAL A 98 -18.34 -6.68 15.20
N ILE A 99 -18.59 -5.42 14.82
CA ILE A 99 -17.67 -4.65 13.97
C ILE A 99 -16.29 -4.53 14.63
N GLU A 100 -16.24 -4.22 15.92
CA GLU A 100 -14.97 -4.06 16.63
C GLU A 100 -14.20 -5.38 16.70
N ALA A 101 -14.89 -6.51 16.87
CA ALA A 101 -14.26 -7.84 16.84
C ALA A 101 -13.71 -8.16 15.46
N ILE A 102 -14.45 -7.85 14.40
CA ILE A 102 -14.02 -8.05 13.01
C ILE A 102 -12.78 -7.21 12.72
N LYS A 103 -12.80 -5.92 13.09
CA LYS A 103 -11.65 -5.02 12.89
C LYS A 103 -10.41 -5.49 13.64
N ALA A 104 -10.58 -5.92 14.89
CA ALA A 104 -9.47 -6.41 15.71
C ALA A 104 -8.82 -7.64 15.10
N LYS A 105 -9.62 -8.59 14.61
CA LYS A 105 -9.11 -9.79 13.96
C LYS A 105 -8.40 -9.46 12.65
N ALA A 106 -8.96 -8.57 11.85
CA ALA A 106 -8.34 -8.15 10.59
C ALA A 106 -7.00 -7.47 10.82
N ALA A 107 -6.88 -6.63 11.86
CA ALA A 107 -5.63 -5.99 12.23
C ALA A 107 -4.58 -7.02 12.69
N GLN A 108 -5.02 -8.07 13.39
CA GLN A 108 -4.14 -9.16 13.82
C GLN A 108 -3.67 -10.01 12.64
N ASP A 109 -4.56 -10.31 11.69
CA ASP A 109 -4.25 -11.15 10.53
C ASP A 109 -3.40 -10.41 9.49
N TRP A 110 -3.61 -9.10 9.33
CA TRP A 110 -2.97 -8.26 8.32
C TRP A 110 -2.33 -6.99 8.93
N PRO A 111 -1.30 -7.14 9.76
CA PRO A 111 -0.73 -5.99 10.48
C PRO A 111 -0.01 -4.98 9.57
N LEU A 112 0.51 -5.43 8.41
CA LEU A 112 1.28 -4.58 7.49
C LEU A 112 0.62 -4.38 6.13
N ASN A 113 -0.62 -4.87 5.94
CA ASN A 113 -1.32 -4.71 4.66
C ASN A 113 -2.73 -4.19 4.90
N LEU A 114 -2.91 -2.86 4.76
CA LEU A 114 -4.17 -2.20 5.03
C LEU A 114 -5.23 -2.53 3.97
N MET A 115 -4.82 -2.77 2.73
CA MET A 115 -5.76 -3.18 1.68
C MET A 115 -6.39 -4.54 2.01
N PHE A 116 -5.58 -5.53 2.38
CA PHE A 116 -6.10 -6.86 2.77
C PHE A 116 -6.90 -6.79 4.05
N ARG A 117 -6.51 -5.91 4.99
CA ARG A 117 -7.29 -5.66 6.21
C ARG A 117 -8.68 -5.15 5.86
N TYR A 118 -8.77 -4.17 4.99
CA TYR A 118 -10.03 -3.58 4.53
C TYR A 118 -10.91 -4.63 3.83
N LEU A 119 -10.33 -5.40 2.89
CA LEU A 119 -11.05 -6.45 2.17
C LEU A 119 -11.54 -7.54 3.12
N SER A 120 -10.74 -7.92 4.12
CA SER A 120 -11.12 -8.90 5.14
C SER A 120 -12.30 -8.41 5.96
N ILE A 121 -12.30 -7.14 6.38
CA ILE A 121 -13.40 -6.56 7.14
C ILE A 121 -14.69 -6.61 6.32
N ASN A 122 -14.66 -6.20 5.07
CA ASN A 122 -15.84 -6.24 4.19
C ASN A 122 -16.39 -7.66 4.06
N ARG A 123 -15.50 -8.62 3.84
CA ARG A 123 -15.89 -10.03 3.68
C ARG A 123 -16.52 -10.58 4.96
N GLN A 124 -15.95 -10.28 6.11
CA GLN A 124 -16.47 -10.76 7.39
C GLN A 124 -17.82 -10.12 7.75
N CYS A 125 -17.99 -8.83 7.45
CA CYS A 125 -19.27 -8.16 7.64
C CYS A 125 -20.37 -8.79 6.81
N GLU A 126 -20.12 -9.05 5.53
CA GLU A 126 -21.10 -9.68 4.65
C GLU A 126 -21.40 -11.12 5.10
N ALA A 127 -20.39 -11.86 5.55
CA ALA A 127 -20.59 -13.21 6.07
C ALA A 127 -21.45 -13.22 7.34
N TRP A 128 -21.21 -12.26 8.25
CA TRP A 128 -22.00 -12.15 9.47
C TRP A 128 -23.48 -11.88 9.16
N LEU A 129 -23.73 -10.95 8.21
CA LEU A 129 -25.10 -10.64 7.77
C LEU A 129 -25.78 -11.84 7.16
N ALA A 130 -25.05 -12.62 6.35
CA ALA A 130 -25.57 -13.85 5.75
C ALA A 130 -25.94 -14.89 6.81
N ILE A 131 -25.13 -15.05 7.85
CA ILE A 131 -25.40 -15.96 8.97
C ILE A 131 -26.66 -15.53 9.73
N GLU A 132 -26.80 -14.24 10.01
CA GLU A 132 -27.99 -13.71 10.68
C GLU A 132 -29.26 -13.92 9.85
N ASP A 133 -29.15 -13.76 8.52
CA ASP A 133 -30.26 -14.06 7.61
C ASP A 133 -30.65 -15.54 7.67
N MET A 134 -29.68 -16.44 7.70
CA MET A 134 -29.92 -17.87 7.85
C MET A 134 -30.62 -18.20 9.16
N ARG A 135 -30.24 -17.56 10.27
CA ARG A 135 -30.89 -17.75 11.57
C ARG A 135 -32.34 -17.29 11.55
N GLY A 136 -32.62 -16.19 10.87
CA GLY A 136 -33.98 -15.67 10.75
C GLY A 136 -34.91 -16.58 9.95
N ARG A 137 -34.35 -17.48 9.12
CA ARG A 137 -35.09 -18.44 8.32
C ARG A 137 -35.25 -19.81 8.99
N ALA A 138 -34.55 -20.03 10.08
CA ALA A 138 -34.59 -21.31 10.79
C ALA A 138 -35.86 -21.50 11.62
#